data_9b5c57f094172074fd6e4fae5df684fb
#
_entry.id   9b5c57f094172074fd6e4fae5df684fb
#
_cell.length_a   1.000
_cell.length_b   1.000
_cell.length_c   1.000
_cell.angle_alpha   90.00
_cell.angle_beta   90.00
_cell.angle_gamma   90.00
#
_symmetry.space_group_name_H-M   'P 1'
#
loop_
_entity.id
_entity.type
_entity.pdbx_description
1 polymer ?
#
loop_
_entity_poly.entity_id
_entity_poly.type
_entity_poly.pdbx_seq_one_letter_code
_entity_poly.pdbx_strand_id
1 'polypeptide(L)'
;MKNTSNILEGNINSWSLFVSFVLSTSSRFYIGWFGILMFPLLVIAIVMFISAFIFAPPVDIDGIREPVAGSLLYGNNIISGALIPSSNAIGVHFYPEWESATLLEWLYNGGTYQFVVLHFIVGVSSWMGREWEYSFRLGMRPWIFVAFSAPVVAA
;
A
#
# COMPACT_ATOMS: atom_id res chain seq x y z
N MET A 1 14.10 40.82 -14.84
CA MET A 1 15.30 40.01 -14.65
C MET A 1 15.41 39.47 -13.23
N LYS A 2 15.39 40.33 -12.22
CA LYS A 2 15.45 39.89 -10.81
C LYS A 2 14.31 38.93 -10.40
N ASN A 3 13.08 39.19 -10.87
CA ASN A 3 11.92 38.38 -10.52
C ASN A 3 12.02 36.93 -11.05
N THR A 4 12.49 36.80 -12.30
CA THR A 4 12.67 35.46 -12.90
C THR A 4 13.77 34.69 -12.19
N SER A 5 14.87 35.36 -11.88
CA SER A 5 15.98 34.77 -11.15
C SER A 5 15.55 34.31 -9.75
N ASN A 6 14.78 35.12 -9.02
CA ASN A 6 14.28 34.80 -7.70
C ASN A 6 13.30 33.61 -7.71
N ILE A 7 12.46 33.54 -8.76
CA ILE A 7 11.51 32.43 -8.93
C ILE A 7 12.28 31.13 -9.16
N LEU A 8 13.31 31.15 -10.01
CA LEU A 8 14.12 29.98 -10.29
C LEU A 8 14.89 29.53 -9.04
N GLU A 9 15.48 30.45 -8.30
CA GLU A 9 16.16 30.15 -7.04
C GLU A 9 15.21 29.57 -6.00
N GLY A 10 14.00 30.12 -5.89
CA GLY A 10 12.97 29.61 -4.99
C GLY A 10 12.56 28.20 -5.33
N ASN A 11 12.38 27.87 -6.61
CA ASN A 11 12.04 26.53 -7.07
C ASN A 11 13.18 25.53 -6.81
N ILE A 12 14.42 25.92 -7.10
CA ILE A 12 15.60 25.11 -6.83
C ILE A 12 15.75 24.88 -5.33
N ASN A 13 15.58 25.92 -4.51
CA ASN A 13 15.66 25.78 -3.06
C ASN A 13 14.56 24.88 -2.49
N SER A 14 13.33 25.01 -3.00
CA SER A 14 12.23 24.14 -2.59
C SER A 14 12.49 22.68 -2.93
N TRP A 15 13.00 22.42 -4.13
CA TRP A 15 13.40 21.07 -4.54
C TRP A 15 14.55 20.55 -3.68
N SER A 16 15.56 21.38 -3.45
CA SER A 16 16.70 21.00 -2.61
C SER A 16 16.29 20.69 -1.19
N LEU A 17 15.38 21.48 -0.62
CA LEU A 17 14.84 21.23 0.72
C LEU A 17 14.08 19.92 0.78
N PHE A 18 13.27 19.64 -0.24
CA PHE A 18 12.54 18.37 -0.33
C PHE A 18 13.50 17.18 -0.40
N VAL A 19 14.52 17.25 -1.27
CA VAL A 19 15.53 16.20 -1.39
C VAL A 19 16.29 16.02 -0.08
N SER A 20 16.66 17.12 0.57
CA SER A 20 17.33 17.09 1.87
C SER A 20 16.48 16.41 2.93
N PHE A 21 15.18 16.69 2.96
CA PHE A 21 14.24 16.08 3.88
C PHE A 21 14.14 14.57 3.63
N VAL A 22 13.97 14.19 2.37
CA VAL A 22 13.83 12.78 1.97
C VAL A 22 15.08 11.98 2.32
N LEU A 23 16.27 12.55 2.09
CA LEU A 23 17.54 11.86 2.28
C LEU A 23 18.21 12.16 3.63
N SER A 24 17.51 12.82 4.56
CA SER A 24 18.06 13.18 5.86
C SER A 24 18.34 11.96 6.72
N THR A 25 19.58 11.80 7.13
CA THR A 25 20.01 10.76 8.06
C THR A 25 20.04 11.25 9.52
N SER A 26 19.82 12.54 9.74
CA SER A 26 19.77 13.13 11.08
C SER A 26 18.36 13.10 11.67
N SER A 27 17.34 12.83 10.88
CA SER A 27 15.97 12.67 11.35
C SER A 27 15.82 11.35 12.11
N ARG A 28 14.83 11.31 13.02
CA ARG A 28 14.52 10.11 13.77
C ARG A 28 14.18 8.93 12.87
N PHE A 29 13.49 9.21 11.72
CA PHE A 29 13.14 8.21 10.72
C PHE A 29 13.73 8.61 9.38
N TYR A 30 14.40 7.68 8.74
CA TYR A 30 14.86 7.86 7.37
C TYR A 30 13.71 7.60 6.41
N ILE A 31 13.42 8.58 5.55
CA ILE A 31 12.34 8.42 4.56
C ILE A 31 12.87 7.73 3.31
N GLY A 32 13.84 8.33 2.61
CA GLY A 32 14.39 7.82 1.37
C GLY A 32 13.44 7.89 0.20
N TRP A 33 13.96 7.62 -0.99
CA TRP A 33 13.14 7.58 -2.19
C TRP A 33 12.14 6.43 -2.17
N PHE A 34 12.54 5.27 -1.63
CA PHE A 34 11.61 4.17 -1.42
C PHE A 34 10.53 4.50 -0.40
N GLY A 35 10.84 5.31 0.59
CA GLY A 35 9.86 5.78 1.56
C GLY A 35 8.77 6.64 0.95
N ILE A 36 9.07 7.41 -0.09
CA ILE A 36 8.07 8.19 -0.82
C ILE A 36 6.99 7.29 -1.43
N LEU A 37 7.37 6.11 -1.90
CA LEU A 37 6.42 5.11 -2.39
C LEU A 37 5.79 4.33 -1.25
N MET A 38 6.59 3.92 -0.27
CA MET A 38 6.16 3.04 0.82
C MET A 38 5.09 3.65 1.71
N PHE A 39 5.29 4.89 2.17
CA PHE A 39 4.37 5.49 3.13
C PHE A 39 2.95 5.65 2.59
N PRO A 40 2.73 6.23 1.38
CA PRO A 40 1.38 6.29 0.83
C PRO A 40 0.78 4.90 0.57
N LEU A 41 1.56 3.96 0.07
CA LEU A 41 1.08 2.61 -0.26
C LEU A 41 0.59 1.88 0.98
N LEU A 42 1.38 1.89 2.05
CA LEU A 42 1.00 1.23 3.30
C LEU A 42 -0.19 1.92 3.96
N VAL A 43 -0.25 3.24 3.92
CA VAL A 43 -1.38 4.00 4.46
C VAL A 43 -2.66 3.66 3.71
N ILE A 44 -2.64 3.64 2.38
CA ILE A 44 -3.78 3.27 1.55
C ILE A 44 -4.22 1.84 1.84
N ALA A 45 -3.28 0.90 1.95
CA ALA A 45 -3.60 -0.48 2.25
C ALA A 45 -4.30 -0.61 3.62
N ILE A 46 -3.78 0.08 4.64
CA ILE A 46 -4.36 0.04 5.99
C ILE A 46 -5.75 0.68 6.01
N VAL A 47 -5.91 1.84 5.38
CA VAL A 47 -7.20 2.55 5.35
C VAL A 47 -8.25 1.71 4.65
N MET A 48 -7.92 1.12 3.51
CA MET A 48 -8.86 0.26 2.79
C MET A 48 -9.16 -1.02 3.58
N PHE A 49 -8.16 -1.61 4.23
CA PHE A 49 -8.37 -2.80 5.05
C PHE A 49 -9.35 -2.51 6.18
N ILE A 50 -9.15 -1.43 6.93
CA ILE A 50 -10.03 -1.06 8.05
C ILE A 50 -11.43 -0.74 7.53
N SER A 51 -11.53 0.02 6.45
CA SER A 51 -12.82 0.38 5.86
C SER A 51 -13.59 -0.85 5.39
N ALA A 52 -12.94 -1.75 4.70
CA ALA A 52 -13.55 -2.99 4.23
C ALA A 52 -13.90 -3.92 5.38
N PHE A 53 -13.04 -4.02 6.39
CA PHE A 53 -13.30 -4.85 7.56
C PHE A 53 -14.55 -4.40 8.32
N ILE A 54 -14.85 -3.11 8.30
CA ILE A 54 -16.02 -2.56 9.00
C ILE A 54 -17.26 -2.53 8.09
N PHE A 55 -17.11 -2.09 6.83
CA PHE A 55 -18.24 -1.68 6.00
C PHE A 55 -18.51 -2.56 4.77
N ALA A 56 -17.59 -3.41 4.36
CA ALA A 56 -17.74 -4.10 3.09
C ALA A 56 -18.97 -4.97 3.03
N PRO A 57 -19.74 -4.93 1.92
CA PRO A 57 -20.86 -5.82 1.73
C PRO A 57 -20.40 -7.27 1.53
N PRO A 58 -21.31 -8.25 1.63
CA PRO A 58 -20.96 -9.66 1.38
C PRO A 58 -20.34 -9.85 -0.01
N VAL A 59 -19.37 -10.74 -0.08
CA VAL A 59 -18.55 -11.00 -1.27
C VAL A 59 -18.79 -12.42 -1.78
N ASP A 60 -18.95 -12.54 -3.09
CA ASP A 60 -19.16 -13.83 -3.77
C ASP A 60 -17.80 -14.53 -4.00
N ILE A 61 -17.23 -15.09 -2.95
CA ILE A 61 -15.90 -15.70 -3.00
C ILE A 61 -15.83 -16.93 -3.92
N ASP A 62 -16.83 -17.79 -3.89
CA ASP A 62 -16.80 -19.04 -4.65
C ASP A 62 -17.26 -18.90 -6.10
N GLY A 63 -17.77 -17.73 -6.48
CA GLY A 63 -18.25 -17.48 -7.82
C GLY A 63 -19.59 -18.14 -8.15
N ILE A 64 -20.28 -18.66 -7.14
CA ILE A 64 -21.58 -19.35 -7.30
C ILE A 64 -22.76 -18.48 -6.87
N ARG A 65 -22.52 -17.17 -6.69
CA ARG A 65 -23.54 -16.21 -6.21
C ARG A 65 -24.08 -16.53 -4.82
N GLU A 66 -23.21 -17.02 -3.96
CA GLU A 66 -23.46 -17.24 -2.55
C GLU A 66 -22.55 -16.35 -1.73
N PRO A 67 -22.94 -15.08 -1.50
CA PRO A 67 -22.04 -14.10 -0.87
C PRO A 67 -21.72 -14.46 0.57
N VAL A 68 -20.49 -14.22 0.97
CA VAL A 68 -19.99 -14.42 2.32
C VAL A 68 -19.77 -13.06 2.98
N ALA A 69 -20.37 -12.87 4.16
CA ALA A 69 -20.22 -11.66 4.96
C ALA A 69 -18.97 -11.75 5.83
N GLY A 70 -18.10 -10.78 5.72
CA GLY A 70 -16.87 -10.73 6.52
C GLY A 70 -16.71 -9.46 7.33
N SER A 71 -17.54 -8.44 7.10
CA SER A 71 -17.39 -7.16 7.78
C SER A 71 -18.20 -7.10 9.09
N LEU A 72 -17.84 -6.17 9.96
CA LEU A 72 -18.47 -6.03 11.27
C LEU A 72 -19.94 -5.63 11.14
N LEU A 73 -20.31 -4.79 10.18
CA LEU A 73 -21.70 -4.35 10.01
C LEU A 73 -22.62 -5.45 9.52
N TYR A 74 -22.08 -6.53 9.02
CA TYR A 74 -22.86 -7.68 8.53
C TYR A 74 -22.85 -8.86 9.51
N GLY A 75 -22.69 -8.57 10.80
CA GLY A 75 -22.88 -9.55 11.86
C GLY A 75 -21.61 -10.24 12.36
N ASN A 76 -20.45 -9.76 11.98
CA ASN A 76 -19.18 -10.30 12.45
C ASN A 76 -18.64 -9.50 13.62
N ASN A 77 -17.75 -10.13 14.37
CA ASN A 77 -16.92 -9.48 15.37
C ASN A 77 -15.45 -9.51 14.93
N ILE A 78 -14.56 -9.02 15.79
CA ILE A 78 -13.14 -8.95 15.45
C ILE A 78 -12.56 -10.33 15.16
N ILE A 79 -13.05 -11.36 15.84
CA ILE A 79 -12.55 -12.71 15.68
C ILE A 79 -13.07 -13.38 14.40
N SER A 80 -14.34 -13.22 14.08
CA SER A 80 -14.95 -13.81 12.88
C SER A 80 -14.82 -12.94 11.64
N GLY A 81 -14.52 -11.65 11.78
CA GLY A 81 -14.40 -10.72 10.66
C GLY A 81 -13.21 -11.04 9.78
N ALA A 82 -13.34 -10.76 8.50
CA ALA A 82 -12.27 -10.96 7.52
C ALA A 82 -12.54 -10.12 6.27
N LEU A 83 -11.47 -9.80 5.54
CA LEU A 83 -11.60 -9.38 4.15
C LEU A 83 -11.77 -10.65 3.32
N ILE A 84 -12.94 -10.78 2.70
CA ILE A 84 -13.23 -11.97 1.90
C ILE A 84 -12.48 -11.88 0.58
N PRO A 85 -11.75 -12.94 0.19
CA PRO A 85 -11.00 -12.95 -1.06
C PRO A 85 -11.87 -12.68 -2.28
N SER A 86 -11.22 -12.24 -3.35
CA SER A 86 -11.91 -11.98 -4.63
C SER A 86 -12.57 -13.24 -5.17
N SER A 87 -13.65 -13.04 -5.92
CA SER A 87 -14.43 -14.13 -6.49
C SER A 87 -13.57 -15.13 -7.28
N ASN A 88 -13.87 -16.41 -7.14
CA ASN A 88 -13.23 -17.46 -7.91
C ASN A 88 -13.48 -17.30 -9.43
N ALA A 89 -14.54 -16.64 -9.82
CA ALA A 89 -14.80 -16.32 -11.23
C ALA A 89 -13.74 -15.36 -11.80
N ILE A 90 -13.15 -14.50 -10.95
CA ILE A 90 -12.06 -13.63 -11.34
C ILE A 90 -10.73 -14.38 -11.30
N GLY A 91 -10.57 -15.29 -10.32
CA GLY A 91 -9.34 -16.04 -10.14
C GLY A 91 -8.16 -15.13 -9.85
N VAL A 92 -7.08 -15.30 -10.59
CA VAL A 92 -5.86 -14.50 -10.48
C VAL A 92 -5.82 -13.32 -11.45
N HIS A 93 -6.90 -13.05 -12.16
CA HIS A 93 -6.96 -11.92 -13.08
C HIS A 93 -6.94 -10.62 -12.32
N PHE A 94 -6.22 -9.64 -12.86
CA PHE A 94 -6.19 -8.31 -12.31
C PHE A 94 -7.57 -7.67 -12.39
N TYR A 95 -8.11 -7.24 -11.24
CA TYR A 95 -9.48 -6.72 -11.15
C TYR A 95 -9.48 -5.36 -10.46
N PRO A 96 -9.02 -4.30 -11.13
CA PRO A 96 -9.13 -2.94 -10.62
C PRO A 96 -10.56 -2.43 -10.73
N GLU A 97 -10.84 -1.32 -10.06
CA GLU A 97 -12.16 -0.70 -10.03
C GLU A 97 -12.70 -0.39 -11.42
N TRP A 98 -11.82 0.01 -12.35
CA TRP A 98 -12.23 0.39 -13.71
C TRP A 98 -12.57 -0.81 -14.62
N GLU A 99 -12.29 -2.02 -14.19
CA GLU A 99 -12.67 -3.23 -14.90
C GLU A 99 -14.07 -3.72 -14.52
N SER A 100 -14.70 -3.10 -13.54
CA SER A 100 -16.09 -3.37 -13.18
C SER A 100 -17.01 -2.30 -13.74
N ALA A 101 -18.27 -2.67 -13.97
CA ALA A 101 -19.26 -1.71 -14.45
C ALA A 101 -19.64 -0.69 -13.37
N THR A 102 -19.69 -1.12 -12.12
CA THR A 102 -20.06 -0.27 -10.98
C THR A 102 -19.18 -0.58 -9.79
N LEU A 103 -19.12 0.37 -8.85
CA LEU A 103 -18.40 0.17 -7.60
C LEU A 103 -19.02 -0.97 -6.78
N LEU A 104 -20.36 -1.11 -6.81
CA LEU A 104 -21.05 -2.19 -6.11
C LEU A 104 -20.68 -3.56 -6.68
N GLU A 105 -20.53 -3.67 -7.99
CA GLU A 105 -20.08 -4.89 -8.63
C GLU A 105 -18.64 -5.22 -8.20
N TRP A 106 -17.77 -4.22 -8.15
CA TRP A 106 -16.39 -4.40 -7.68
C TRP A 106 -16.34 -4.88 -6.24
N LEU A 107 -17.18 -4.30 -5.36
CA LEU A 107 -17.28 -4.73 -3.97
C LEU A 107 -17.83 -6.15 -3.84
N TYR A 108 -18.86 -6.47 -4.62
CA TYR A 108 -19.48 -7.80 -4.61
C TYR A 108 -18.51 -8.90 -5.03
N ASN A 109 -17.64 -8.59 -5.97
CA ASN A 109 -16.63 -9.54 -6.47
C ASN A 109 -15.34 -9.57 -5.65
N GLY A 110 -15.27 -8.84 -4.56
CA GLY A 110 -14.13 -8.87 -3.67
C GLY A 110 -12.93 -8.08 -4.16
N GLY A 111 -13.14 -7.03 -4.94
CA GLY A 111 -12.05 -6.17 -5.42
C GLY A 111 -11.25 -5.52 -4.31
N THR A 112 -11.85 -5.30 -3.13
CA THR A 112 -11.16 -4.74 -1.98
C THR A 112 -10.00 -5.63 -1.51
N TYR A 113 -10.14 -6.94 -1.61
CA TYR A 113 -9.08 -7.87 -1.25
C TYR A 113 -7.86 -7.68 -2.13
N GLN A 114 -8.05 -7.62 -3.45
CA GLN A 114 -6.93 -7.35 -4.37
C GLN A 114 -6.33 -5.96 -4.12
N PHE A 115 -7.17 -4.97 -3.90
CA PHE A 115 -6.71 -3.62 -3.62
C PHE A 115 -5.74 -3.60 -2.43
N VAL A 116 -6.14 -4.18 -1.32
CA VAL A 116 -5.32 -4.23 -0.11
C VAL A 116 -4.05 -5.05 -0.32
N VAL A 117 -4.17 -6.24 -0.89
CA VAL A 117 -3.04 -7.16 -1.06
C VAL A 117 -1.99 -6.56 -1.98
N LEU A 118 -2.40 -6.00 -3.12
CA LEU A 118 -1.44 -5.45 -4.08
C LEU A 118 -0.74 -4.21 -3.53
N HIS A 119 -1.48 -3.29 -2.90
CA HIS A 119 -0.86 -2.12 -2.28
C HIS A 119 0.06 -2.50 -1.14
N PHE A 120 -0.33 -3.48 -0.34
CA PHE A 120 0.49 -3.96 0.77
C PHE A 120 1.77 -4.63 0.28
N ILE A 121 1.69 -5.50 -0.74
CA ILE A 121 2.86 -6.17 -1.29
C ILE A 121 3.86 -5.17 -1.86
N VAL A 122 3.38 -4.21 -2.65
CA VAL A 122 4.26 -3.16 -3.20
C VAL A 122 4.83 -2.29 -2.08
N GLY A 123 4.02 -1.98 -1.06
CA GLY A 123 4.48 -1.23 0.10
C GLY A 123 5.57 -1.95 0.88
N VAL A 124 5.42 -3.25 1.11
CA VAL A 124 6.42 -4.07 1.80
C VAL A 124 7.69 -4.21 0.95
N SER A 125 7.54 -4.36 -0.37
CA SER A 125 8.69 -4.36 -1.29
C SER A 125 9.46 -3.04 -1.22
N SER A 126 8.73 -1.93 -1.13
CA SER A 126 9.34 -0.60 -0.94
C SER A 126 10.00 -0.46 0.42
N TRP A 127 9.48 -1.11 1.46
CA TRP A 127 10.13 -1.19 2.76
C TRP A 127 11.50 -1.86 2.65
N MET A 128 11.59 -2.98 1.94
CA MET A 128 12.86 -3.65 1.70
C MET A 128 13.82 -2.75 0.93
N GLY A 129 13.33 -2.08 -0.11
CA GLY A 129 14.12 -1.11 -0.85
C GLY A 129 14.60 0.05 0.02
N ARG A 130 13.77 0.52 0.94
CA ARG A 130 14.12 1.57 1.89
C ARG A 130 15.20 1.09 2.86
N GLU A 131 15.14 -0.15 3.35
CA GLU A 131 16.19 -0.71 4.20
C GLU A 131 17.53 -0.77 3.46
N TRP A 132 17.52 -1.18 2.20
CA TRP A 132 18.71 -1.14 1.36
C TRP A 132 19.20 0.30 1.19
N GLU A 133 18.30 1.22 0.89
CA GLU A 133 18.66 2.62 0.63
C GLU A 133 19.31 3.28 1.82
N TYR A 134 18.73 3.13 3.02
CA TYR A 134 19.33 3.77 4.18
C TYR A 134 20.65 3.10 4.59
N SER A 135 20.83 1.82 4.33
CA SER A 135 22.13 1.17 4.54
C SER A 135 23.21 1.83 3.68
N PHE A 136 22.88 2.11 2.43
CA PHE A 136 23.75 2.82 1.52
C PHE A 136 24.08 4.24 2.02
N ARG A 137 23.06 4.97 2.48
CA ARG A 137 23.23 6.34 2.99
C ARG A 137 24.05 6.42 4.27
N LEU A 138 23.94 5.42 5.13
CA LEU A 138 24.66 5.37 6.40
C LEU A 138 25.99 4.66 6.30
N GLY A 139 26.41 4.20 5.11
CA GLY A 139 27.64 3.47 4.93
C GLY A 139 27.65 2.09 5.56
N MET A 140 26.49 1.50 5.79
CA MET A 140 26.34 0.16 6.34
C MET A 140 26.48 -0.89 5.26
N ARG A 141 26.70 -2.15 5.66
CA ARG A 141 26.60 -3.28 4.75
C ARG A 141 25.14 -3.42 4.28
N PRO A 142 24.91 -3.77 2.98
CA PRO A 142 23.58 -3.62 2.37
C PRO A 142 22.58 -4.75 2.69
N TRP A 143 22.95 -5.75 3.49
CA TRP A 143 22.19 -7.00 3.59
C TRP A 143 21.13 -7.04 4.68
N ILE A 144 20.88 -5.92 5.36
CA ILE A 144 19.86 -5.87 6.43
C ILE A 144 18.46 -6.25 5.92
N PHE A 145 18.13 -5.88 4.68
CA PHE A 145 16.83 -6.22 4.10
C PHE A 145 16.68 -7.73 3.84
N VAL A 146 17.78 -8.45 3.71
CA VAL A 146 17.75 -9.90 3.48
C VAL A 146 17.14 -10.61 4.69
N ALA A 147 17.41 -10.14 5.90
CA ALA A 147 16.78 -10.68 7.10
C ALA A 147 15.26 -10.52 7.07
N PHE A 148 14.75 -9.41 6.53
CA PHE A 148 13.33 -9.17 6.38
C PHE A 148 12.71 -10.00 5.25
N SER A 149 13.50 -10.40 4.27
CA SER A 149 13.01 -11.20 3.14
C SER A 149 12.47 -12.57 3.58
N ALA A 150 12.98 -13.13 4.66
CA ALA A 150 12.53 -14.43 5.15
C ALA A 150 11.05 -14.44 5.54
N PRO A 151 10.52 -13.52 6.39
CA PRO A 151 9.10 -13.47 6.67
C PRO A 151 8.25 -13.07 5.47
N VAL A 152 8.78 -12.25 4.56
CA VAL A 152 8.05 -11.86 3.34
C VAL A 152 7.85 -13.07 2.42
N VAL A 153 8.87 -13.87 2.21
CA VAL A 153 8.79 -15.08 1.37
C VAL A 153 7.91 -16.14 2.05
N ALA A 154 7.96 -16.25 3.36
CA ALA A 154 7.16 -17.22 4.13
C ALA A 154 5.67 -16.89 4.10
N ALA A 155 5.31 -15.62 3.93
CA ALA A 155 3.92 -15.22 3.81
C ALA A 155 3.38 -15.51 2.40
#